data_caff34f8097b0e91318868d0ae58436c
#
_entry.id   caff34f8097b0e91318868d0ae58436c
#
_cell.length_a   1.000
_cell.length_b   1.000
_cell.length_c   1.000
_cell.angle_alpha   90.00
_cell.angle_beta   90.00
_cell.angle_gamma   90.00
#
_symmetry.space_group_name_H-M   'P 1'
#
loop_
_entity.id
_entity.type
_entity.pdbx_description
1 polymer ?
#
loop_
_entity_poly.entity_id
_entity_poly.type
_entity_poly.pdbx_seq_one_letter_code
_entity_poly.pdbx_strand_id
1 'polypeptide(L)'
;MLNRRALLRNSAAGAAVLLLPQATARAAALRDGRFRQGVLSGDPTPDGITLLTVLDDVEGKGSVALEVATDSAFRKVVARKSIATSAAAGWSVKARVTKLKPHERYYYRFETKGSHSPVGRFQTALPADSNETVRFAFFSCADYTHGYYNAYQLMAREDLDFVVCLGDYIYAESYHAKGKTGVRDDKIGKTNSDNPGIVREAVSLADYRAKYALYRSDKLLRDLHAKFPMVATWDDHEVQDNYAGHAPRGGLDASKHYTAARKAAGYKAFLEAMPFLQTGRSRIYRALRFGKNVDLVMLDQRQYRDDQPCGDATVPPCPGFDAPRDYLGRSQLDWAKRRLASSGAAWKVIGNQAMMMNAELPGGNYYGFDSWQGYVTEREELLDRGDHRRGLLG
;
A
#
# COMPACT_ATOMS: atom_id res chain seq x y z
N MET A 1 -6.07 30.48 63.47
CA MET A 1 -4.97 30.42 62.45
C MET A 1 -4.29 29.07 62.55
N LEU A 2 -4.69 28.13 61.75
CA LEU A 2 -4.11 26.79 61.71
C LEU A 2 -2.88 26.79 60.79
N ASN A 3 -1.78 26.36 61.36
CA ASN A 3 -0.44 26.43 60.82
C ASN A 3 -0.18 25.36 59.75
N ARG A 4 0.12 25.76 58.53
CA ARG A 4 0.33 24.89 57.35
C ARG A 4 1.54 23.92 57.45
N ARG A 5 2.24 23.88 58.55
CA ARG A 5 3.43 23.03 58.74
C ARG A 5 3.21 21.72 59.46
N ALA A 6 1.95 21.44 59.90
CA ALA A 6 1.62 20.19 60.61
C ALA A 6 1.01 19.06 59.74
N LEU A 7 0.86 19.29 58.42
CA LEU A 7 0.20 18.33 57.51
C LEU A 7 1.16 17.51 56.63
N LEU A 8 2.46 17.57 56.87
CA LEU A 8 3.48 16.88 56.05
C LEU A 8 4.32 15.84 56.80
N ARG A 9 3.79 15.28 57.89
CA ARG A 9 4.59 14.32 58.67
C ARG A 9 3.96 12.94 58.93
N ASN A 10 2.90 12.56 58.24
CA ASN A 10 2.37 11.20 58.38
C ASN A 10 1.78 10.71 57.04
N SER A 11 2.60 10.32 56.09
CA SER A 11 2.25 9.35 55.01
C SER A 11 3.50 8.92 54.23
N ALA A 12 4.41 8.27 54.95
CA ALA A 12 5.47 7.48 54.33
C ALA A 12 5.22 6.01 54.63
N ALA A 13 4.07 5.48 54.20
CA ALA A 13 3.87 4.05 53.99
C ALA A 13 3.94 3.86 52.45
N GLY A 14 5.14 3.69 51.95
CA GLY A 14 5.36 3.38 50.54
C GLY A 14 4.83 1.99 50.22
N ALA A 15 3.68 1.93 49.59
CA ALA A 15 3.29 0.75 48.82
C ALA A 15 4.18 0.69 47.59
N ALA A 16 5.26 -0.11 47.68
CA ALA A 16 6.03 -0.52 46.50
C ALA A 16 5.08 -1.37 45.64
N VAL A 17 4.41 -0.74 44.68
CA VAL A 17 3.77 -1.46 43.58
C VAL A 17 4.89 -2.11 42.80
N LEU A 18 5.17 -3.38 43.08
CA LEU A 18 5.94 -4.25 42.22
C LEU A 18 5.22 -4.32 40.88
N LEU A 19 5.62 -3.45 39.94
CA LEU A 19 5.31 -3.62 38.52
C LEU A 19 6.05 -4.89 38.08
N LEU A 20 5.43 -6.04 38.36
CA LEU A 20 5.80 -7.26 37.66
C LEU A 20 5.63 -6.97 36.16
N PRO A 21 6.66 -7.21 35.33
CA PRO A 21 6.48 -7.12 33.90
C PRO A 21 5.33 -8.07 33.56
N GLN A 22 4.21 -7.51 33.08
CA GLN A 22 3.14 -8.33 32.50
C GLN A 22 3.80 -9.10 31.37
N ALA A 23 4.13 -10.36 31.62
CA ALA A 23 4.47 -11.29 30.55
C ALA A 23 3.24 -11.29 29.64
N THR A 24 3.33 -10.60 28.50
CA THR A 24 2.29 -10.64 27.47
C THR A 24 2.14 -12.12 27.13
N ALA A 25 1.05 -12.71 27.56
CA ALA A 25 0.76 -14.11 27.31
C ALA A 25 0.87 -14.33 25.80
N ARG A 26 1.86 -15.12 25.38
CA ARG A 26 2.11 -15.40 23.99
C ARG A 26 0.86 -16.08 23.46
N ALA A 27 0.21 -15.49 22.45
CA ALA A 27 -1.01 -16.07 21.88
C ALA A 27 -0.73 -17.51 21.46
N ALA A 28 -1.65 -18.42 21.76
CA ALA A 28 -1.51 -19.82 21.37
C ALA A 28 -1.36 -19.92 19.84
N ALA A 29 -0.55 -20.85 19.37
CA ALA A 29 -0.42 -21.09 17.94
C ALA A 29 -1.76 -21.55 17.35
N LEU A 30 -2.18 -20.94 16.24
CA LEU A 30 -3.36 -21.37 15.49
C LEU A 30 -3.21 -22.83 15.06
N ARG A 31 -4.30 -23.58 15.17
CA ARG A 31 -4.33 -25.00 14.76
C ARG A 31 -4.59 -25.15 13.27
N ASP A 32 -5.39 -24.26 12.71
CA ASP A 32 -5.94 -24.24 11.37
C ASP A 32 -5.56 -22.98 10.61
N GLY A 33 -6.16 -22.77 9.47
CA GLY A 33 -5.93 -21.67 8.54
C GLY A 33 -5.26 -22.13 7.25
N ARG A 34 -5.69 -21.54 6.15
CA ARG A 34 -5.17 -21.79 4.81
C ARG A 34 -4.47 -20.55 4.28
N PHE A 35 -3.41 -20.73 3.52
CA PHE A 35 -2.61 -19.65 2.94
C PHE A 35 -2.95 -19.45 1.45
N ARG A 36 -4.26 -19.38 1.11
CA ARG A 36 -4.72 -19.33 -0.30
C ARG A 36 -4.29 -18.05 -1.03
N GLN A 37 -4.11 -16.96 -0.29
CA GLN A 37 -3.69 -15.69 -0.84
C GLN A 37 -2.16 -15.60 -1.02
N GLY A 38 -1.42 -16.67 -0.73
CA GLY A 38 0.02 -16.71 -0.86
C GLY A 38 0.78 -15.90 0.19
N VAL A 39 1.97 -15.48 -0.16
CA VAL A 39 2.88 -14.73 0.71
C VAL A 39 3.41 -13.51 -0.04
N LEU A 40 3.67 -12.43 0.69
CA LEU A 40 4.17 -11.16 0.15
C LEU A 40 5.34 -10.66 1.00
N SER A 41 6.26 -9.99 0.35
CA SER A 41 7.31 -9.22 1.01
C SER A 41 7.30 -7.79 0.47
N GLY A 42 7.74 -6.81 1.27
CA GLY A 42 7.77 -5.42 0.80
C GLY A 42 8.60 -4.49 1.67
N ASP A 43 8.76 -3.29 1.16
CA ASP A 43 9.58 -2.23 1.75
C ASP A 43 10.97 -2.74 2.19
N PRO A 44 11.78 -3.26 1.25
CA PRO A 44 13.11 -3.73 1.54
C PRO A 44 14.01 -2.57 1.99
N THR A 45 14.76 -2.79 3.07
CA THR A 45 15.87 -1.94 3.50
C THR A 45 17.15 -2.75 3.50
N PRO A 46 18.34 -2.16 3.60
CA PRO A 46 19.59 -2.93 3.65
C PRO A 46 19.62 -3.97 4.77
N ASP A 47 18.90 -3.72 5.85
CA ASP A 47 18.91 -4.58 7.04
C ASP A 47 17.57 -5.28 7.32
N GLY A 48 16.54 -5.12 6.45
CA GLY A 48 15.22 -5.65 6.78
C GLY A 48 14.19 -5.66 5.66
N ILE A 49 13.06 -6.28 5.99
CA ILE A 49 11.92 -6.52 5.09
C ILE A 49 10.61 -6.60 5.89
N THR A 50 9.52 -6.23 5.30
CA THR A 50 8.18 -6.53 5.82
C THR A 50 7.63 -7.76 5.13
N LEU A 51 7.18 -8.75 5.90
CA LEU A 51 6.61 -10.00 5.40
C LEU A 51 5.14 -10.08 5.78
N LEU A 52 4.34 -10.59 4.87
CA LEU A 52 2.88 -10.64 4.98
C LEU A 52 2.33 -11.95 4.43
N THR A 53 1.32 -12.49 5.10
CA THR A 53 0.33 -13.41 4.57
C THR A 53 -1.05 -13.09 5.13
N VAL A 54 -2.09 -13.60 4.50
CA VAL A 54 -3.46 -13.53 5.00
C VAL A 54 -4.00 -14.96 5.07
N LEU A 55 -4.62 -15.31 6.18
CA LEU A 55 -5.19 -16.63 6.38
C LEU A 55 -6.67 -16.66 5.97
N ASP A 56 -7.07 -17.77 5.40
CA ASP A 56 -8.46 -18.14 5.16
C ASP A 56 -8.82 -19.33 6.06
N ASP A 57 -10.10 -19.60 6.25
CA ASP A 57 -10.63 -20.75 7.01
C ASP A 57 -10.03 -20.84 8.44
N VAL A 58 -10.08 -19.74 9.17
CA VAL A 58 -9.55 -19.66 10.54
C VAL A 58 -10.68 -19.57 11.55
N GLU A 59 -10.62 -20.41 12.58
CA GLU A 59 -11.48 -20.34 13.76
C GLU A 59 -10.71 -19.80 14.96
N GLY A 60 -11.25 -18.74 15.59
CA GLY A 60 -10.68 -18.14 16.79
C GLY A 60 -9.44 -17.28 16.53
N LYS A 61 -8.83 -16.77 17.58
CA LYS A 61 -7.62 -15.94 17.60
C LYS A 61 -6.39 -16.76 17.97
N GLY A 62 -5.24 -16.39 17.43
CA GLY A 62 -4.01 -17.09 17.78
C GLY A 62 -2.77 -16.45 17.13
N SER A 63 -1.70 -17.20 17.07
CA SER A 63 -0.45 -16.76 16.45
C SER A 63 -0.03 -17.70 15.33
N VAL A 64 0.67 -17.13 14.36
CA VAL A 64 1.28 -17.81 13.22
C VAL A 64 2.80 -17.71 13.37
N ALA A 65 3.50 -18.80 13.16
CA ALA A 65 4.95 -18.79 13.11
C ALA A 65 5.43 -18.24 11.77
N LEU A 66 6.51 -17.47 11.81
CA LEU A 66 7.26 -17.00 10.65
C LEU A 66 8.69 -17.46 10.79
N GLU A 67 9.22 -18.08 9.75
CA GLU A 67 10.63 -18.40 9.62
C GLU A 67 11.24 -17.68 8.42
N VAL A 68 12.47 -17.21 8.59
CA VAL A 68 13.31 -16.65 7.53
C VAL A 68 14.65 -17.39 7.52
N ALA A 69 15.08 -17.83 6.35
CA ALA A 69 16.29 -18.63 6.15
C ALA A 69 17.12 -18.11 4.97
N THR A 70 18.39 -18.48 4.93
CA THR A 70 19.28 -18.21 3.79
C THR A 70 19.19 -19.28 2.70
N ASP A 71 18.45 -20.36 2.94
CA ASP A 71 18.22 -21.41 1.96
C ASP A 71 16.75 -21.84 1.91
N SER A 72 16.29 -22.29 0.75
CA SER A 72 14.89 -22.67 0.51
C SER A 72 14.43 -23.93 1.25
N ALA A 73 15.38 -24.73 1.78
CA ALA A 73 15.09 -25.91 2.60
C ALA A 73 15.03 -25.59 4.10
N PHE A 74 15.21 -24.33 4.48
CA PHE A 74 15.19 -23.85 5.88
C PHE A 74 16.17 -24.56 6.82
N ARG A 75 17.32 -24.99 6.31
CA ARG A 75 18.39 -25.58 7.13
C ARG A 75 19.14 -24.51 7.93
N LYS A 76 19.21 -23.28 7.41
CA LYS A 76 19.88 -22.13 8.04
C LYS A 76 18.87 -21.01 8.31
N VAL A 77 18.05 -21.19 9.33
CA VAL A 77 17.06 -20.19 9.77
C VAL A 77 17.77 -19.07 10.52
N VAL A 78 17.58 -17.83 10.07
CA VAL A 78 18.20 -16.61 10.62
C VAL A 78 17.24 -15.78 11.47
N ALA A 79 15.93 -15.94 11.28
CA ALA A 79 14.93 -15.27 12.10
C ALA A 79 13.69 -16.14 12.29
N ARG A 80 13.10 -16.04 13.50
CA ARG A 80 11.81 -16.64 13.85
C ARG A 80 10.96 -15.61 14.56
N LYS A 81 9.67 -15.57 14.23
CA LYS A 81 8.68 -14.73 14.92
C LYS A 81 7.40 -15.52 15.14
N SER A 82 6.66 -15.15 16.18
CA SER A 82 5.29 -15.57 16.41
C SER A 82 4.42 -14.33 16.34
N ILE A 83 3.48 -14.29 15.41
CA ILE A 83 2.70 -13.10 15.07
C ILE A 83 1.24 -13.38 15.37
N ALA A 84 0.66 -12.60 16.29
CA ALA A 84 -0.76 -12.73 16.62
C ALA A 84 -1.63 -12.21 15.47
N THR A 85 -2.75 -12.89 15.22
CA THR A 85 -3.77 -12.45 14.27
C THR A 85 -5.18 -12.76 14.79
N SER A 86 -6.17 -12.13 14.18
CA SER A 86 -7.58 -12.28 14.56
C SER A 86 -8.50 -11.81 13.42
N ALA A 87 -9.79 -12.09 13.52
CA ALA A 87 -10.82 -11.59 12.60
C ALA A 87 -10.83 -10.06 12.51
N ALA A 88 -10.56 -9.34 13.62
CA ALA A 88 -10.48 -7.89 13.65
C ALA A 88 -9.35 -7.34 12.77
N ALA A 89 -8.25 -8.10 12.62
CA ALA A 89 -7.13 -7.81 11.72
C ALA A 89 -7.32 -8.41 10.31
N GLY A 90 -8.50 -8.93 9.98
CA GLY A 90 -8.75 -9.59 8.69
C GLY A 90 -7.88 -10.82 8.47
N TRP A 91 -7.44 -11.47 9.54
CA TRP A 91 -6.50 -12.59 9.53
C TRP A 91 -5.16 -12.28 8.86
N SER A 92 -4.84 -10.99 8.71
CA SER A 92 -3.54 -10.52 8.24
C SER A 92 -2.45 -10.86 9.27
N VAL A 93 -1.36 -11.41 8.79
CA VAL A 93 -0.15 -11.78 9.56
C VAL A 93 1.00 -11.00 8.98
N LYS A 94 1.39 -9.90 9.62
CA LYS A 94 2.41 -8.98 9.12
C LYS A 94 3.51 -8.76 10.15
N ALA A 95 4.75 -8.79 9.72
CA ALA A 95 5.89 -8.51 10.58
C ALA A 95 7.05 -7.86 9.83
N ARG A 96 7.69 -6.89 10.47
CA ARG A 96 9.02 -6.42 10.06
C ARG A 96 10.09 -7.37 10.62
N VAL A 97 10.98 -7.83 9.75
CA VAL A 97 12.20 -8.56 10.09
C VAL A 97 13.38 -7.65 9.85
N THR A 98 14.26 -7.53 10.80
CA THR A 98 15.46 -6.67 10.77
C THR A 98 16.72 -7.46 11.16
N LYS A 99 17.88 -6.82 11.11
CA LYS A 99 19.19 -7.42 11.38
C LYS A 99 19.58 -8.47 10.32
N LEU A 100 19.11 -8.28 9.11
CA LEU A 100 19.50 -9.04 7.94
C LEU A 100 20.76 -8.42 7.31
N LYS A 101 21.47 -9.18 6.50
CA LYS A 101 22.58 -8.64 5.72
C LYS A 101 22.06 -7.88 4.50
N PRO A 102 22.73 -6.79 4.09
CA PRO A 102 22.33 -6.04 2.91
C PRO A 102 22.61 -6.84 1.62
N HIS A 103 21.74 -6.62 0.62
CA HIS A 103 21.80 -7.23 -0.72
C HIS A 103 21.90 -8.76 -0.69
N GLU A 104 21.32 -9.38 0.35
CA GLU A 104 21.32 -10.84 0.55
C GLU A 104 19.94 -11.40 0.21
N ARG A 105 19.94 -12.59 -0.41
CA ARG A 105 18.69 -13.31 -0.73
C ARG A 105 18.29 -14.20 0.43
N TYR A 106 16.99 -14.11 0.80
CA TYR A 106 16.37 -14.89 1.86
C TYR A 106 15.13 -15.60 1.37
N TYR A 107 14.74 -16.65 2.09
CA TYR A 107 13.51 -17.41 1.92
C TYR A 107 12.69 -17.30 3.20
N TYR A 108 11.36 -17.31 3.07
CA TYR A 108 10.47 -17.22 4.22
C TYR A 108 9.22 -18.05 4.03
N ARG A 109 8.62 -18.47 5.14
CA ARG A 109 7.35 -19.16 5.18
C ARG A 109 6.61 -18.82 6.48
N PHE A 110 5.30 -19.00 6.41
CA PHE A 110 4.42 -18.91 7.57
C PHE A 110 3.85 -20.28 7.87
N GLU A 111 3.60 -20.55 9.17
CA GLU A 111 3.12 -21.84 9.61
C GLU A 111 2.05 -21.70 10.70
N THR A 112 0.99 -22.47 10.60
CA THR A 112 0.09 -22.86 11.68
C THR A 112 0.45 -24.27 12.14
N LYS A 113 -0.25 -24.83 13.14
CA LYS A 113 0.00 -26.22 13.55
C LYS A 113 -0.35 -27.25 12.47
N GLY A 114 -1.31 -26.91 11.59
CA GLY A 114 -1.82 -27.83 10.58
C GLY A 114 -1.52 -27.47 9.13
N SER A 115 -0.82 -26.35 8.86
CA SER A 115 -0.64 -25.88 7.48
C SER A 115 0.61 -25.01 7.34
N HIS A 116 1.19 -25.03 6.13
CA HIS A 116 2.32 -24.20 5.72
C HIS A 116 1.92 -23.32 4.55
N SER A 117 2.47 -22.10 4.52
CA SER A 117 2.38 -21.26 3.33
C SER A 117 3.28 -21.78 2.20
N PRO A 118 3.08 -21.31 0.97
CA PRO A 118 4.16 -21.37 -0.02
C PRO A 118 5.42 -20.73 0.52
N VAL A 119 6.58 -21.15 0.00
CA VAL A 119 7.86 -20.49 0.29
C VAL A 119 7.97 -19.25 -0.57
N GLY A 120 8.09 -18.10 0.08
CA GLY A 120 8.46 -16.86 -0.58
C GLY A 120 9.97 -16.61 -0.52
N ARG A 121 10.45 -15.73 -1.39
CA ARG A 121 11.82 -15.22 -1.35
C ARG A 121 11.84 -13.71 -1.43
N PHE A 122 12.87 -13.10 -0.95
CA PHE A 122 13.15 -11.67 -1.12
C PHE A 122 14.63 -11.40 -1.15
N GLN A 123 15.01 -10.23 -1.60
CA GLN A 123 16.35 -9.67 -1.46
C GLN A 123 16.26 -8.39 -0.62
N THR A 124 17.17 -8.20 0.33
CA THR A 124 17.32 -6.93 1.05
C THR A 124 17.88 -5.87 0.13
N ALA A 125 17.60 -4.59 0.41
CA ALA A 125 18.07 -3.50 -0.43
C ALA A 125 19.60 -3.40 -0.40
N LEU A 126 20.17 -2.76 -1.43
CA LEU A 126 21.57 -2.40 -1.50
C LEU A 126 21.96 -1.45 -0.36
N PRO A 127 23.15 -1.58 0.23
CA PRO A 127 23.65 -0.62 1.19
C PRO A 127 23.86 0.75 0.53
N ALA A 128 23.78 1.83 1.31
CA ALA A 128 23.70 3.20 0.80
C ALA A 128 24.94 3.63 -0.03
N ASP A 129 26.06 2.98 0.14
CA ASP A 129 27.33 3.22 -0.55
C ASP A 129 27.57 2.34 -1.79
N SER A 130 26.69 1.38 -2.07
CA SER A 130 26.80 0.50 -3.24
C SER A 130 26.52 1.22 -4.54
N ASN A 131 27.32 0.89 -5.58
CA ASN A 131 27.13 1.32 -6.97
C ASN A 131 26.49 0.24 -7.85
N GLU A 132 26.05 -0.88 -7.28
CA GLU A 132 25.46 -1.97 -8.04
C GLU A 132 24.19 -1.52 -8.76
N THR A 133 23.91 -2.16 -9.90
CA THR A 133 22.72 -1.88 -10.72
C THR A 133 21.46 -2.24 -9.94
N VAL A 134 20.44 -1.37 -10.00
CA VAL A 134 19.11 -1.61 -9.46
C VAL A 134 18.14 -1.92 -10.59
N ARG A 135 17.48 -3.06 -10.53
CA ARG A 135 16.48 -3.50 -11.51
C ARG A 135 15.13 -3.63 -10.86
N PHE A 136 14.16 -2.93 -11.37
CA PHE A 136 12.78 -3.03 -10.89
C PHE A 136 11.79 -2.91 -12.04
N ALA A 137 10.60 -3.46 -11.83
CA ALA A 137 9.47 -3.26 -12.71
C ALA A 137 8.35 -2.57 -11.92
N PHE A 138 7.42 -1.93 -12.62
CA PHE A 138 6.25 -1.31 -12.02
C PHE A 138 4.98 -1.73 -12.75
N PHE A 139 3.85 -1.65 -12.05
CA PHE A 139 2.54 -1.92 -12.58
C PHE A 139 1.48 -1.09 -11.85
N SER A 140 0.34 -0.90 -12.52
CA SER A 140 -0.88 -0.29 -11.99
C SER A 140 -2.09 -0.83 -12.73
N CYS A 141 -3.30 -0.42 -12.32
CA CYS A 141 -4.55 -0.60 -13.07
C CYS A 141 -4.83 -2.07 -13.43
N ALA A 142 -4.75 -2.95 -12.43
CA ALA A 142 -4.80 -4.39 -12.60
C ALA A 142 -6.22 -4.96 -12.48
N ASP A 143 -7.21 -4.46 -13.26
CA ASP A 143 -8.60 -4.92 -13.18
C ASP A 143 -8.71 -6.43 -13.45
N TYR A 144 -9.20 -7.15 -12.41
CA TYR A 144 -9.39 -8.59 -12.45
C TYR A 144 -10.38 -9.03 -13.54
N THR A 145 -11.40 -8.24 -13.80
CA THR A 145 -12.46 -8.61 -14.74
C THR A 145 -12.04 -8.45 -16.19
N HIS A 146 -11.04 -7.64 -16.49
CA HIS A 146 -10.60 -7.29 -17.84
C HIS A 146 -9.82 -8.42 -18.54
N GLY A 147 -9.08 -9.24 -17.80
CA GLY A 147 -8.23 -10.25 -18.41
C GLY A 147 -7.45 -11.11 -17.42
N TYR A 148 -6.42 -11.77 -17.93
CA TYR A 148 -5.51 -12.58 -17.13
C TYR A 148 -4.18 -11.88 -16.92
N TYR A 149 -3.51 -12.18 -15.82
CA TYR A 149 -2.28 -11.53 -15.38
C TYR A 149 -1.01 -12.06 -16.06
N ASN A 150 -1.05 -12.26 -17.39
CA ASN A 150 0.07 -12.79 -18.16
C ASN A 150 1.33 -11.91 -18.06
N ALA A 151 1.18 -10.58 -17.95
CA ALA A 151 2.29 -9.66 -17.74
C ALA A 151 3.06 -9.97 -16.45
N TYR A 152 2.38 -10.36 -15.37
CA TYR A 152 3.04 -10.73 -14.12
C TYR A 152 3.84 -12.04 -14.23
N GLN A 153 3.40 -12.96 -15.08
CA GLN A 153 4.20 -14.15 -15.38
C GLN A 153 5.52 -13.80 -16.08
N LEU A 154 5.48 -12.86 -17.01
CA LEU A 154 6.69 -12.39 -17.71
C LEU A 154 7.59 -11.63 -16.72
N MET A 155 7.02 -10.69 -15.97
CA MET A 155 7.74 -9.96 -14.92
C MET A 155 8.39 -10.91 -13.89
N ALA A 156 7.71 -12.01 -13.54
CA ALA A 156 8.27 -13.02 -12.64
C ALA A 156 9.44 -13.82 -13.25
N ARG A 157 9.71 -13.74 -14.54
CA ARG A 157 10.89 -14.37 -15.19
C ARG A 157 12.11 -13.47 -15.23
N GLU A 158 11.90 -12.17 -15.04
CA GLU A 158 12.98 -11.19 -15.06
C GLU A 158 13.88 -11.31 -13.81
N ASP A 159 15.07 -10.72 -13.90
CA ASP A 159 16.00 -10.57 -12.79
C ASP A 159 15.82 -9.19 -12.14
N LEU A 160 14.90 -9.11 -11.17
CA LEU A 160 14.52 -7.87 -10.50
C LEU A 160 14.91 -7.91 -9.02
N ASP A 161 15.23 -6.74 -8.47
CA ASP A 161 15.41 -6.53 -7.03
C ASP A 161 14.07 -6.40 -6.32
N PHE A 162 13.11 -5.69 -6.94
CA PHE A 162 11.77 -5.46 -6.41
C PHE A 162 10.78 -5.08 -7.51
N VAL A 163 9.50 -5.02 -7.16
CA VAL A 163 8.43 -4.50 -8.02
C VAL A 163 7.71 -3.34 -7.32
N VAL A 164 7.15 -2.42 -8.10
CA VAL A 164 6.40 -1.26 -7.61
C VAL A 164 4.96 -1.38 -8.07
N CYS A 165 4.01 -1.30 -7.13
CA CYS A 165 2.59 -1.14 -7.41
C CYS A 165 2.21 0.33 -7.23
N LEU A 166 1.80 0.98 -8.31
CA LEU A 166 1.44 2.40 -8.33
C LEU A 166 -0.05 2.65 -8.05
N GLY A 167 -0.74 1.70 -7.45
CA GLY A 167 -2.17 1.77 -7.15
C GLY A 167 -3.02 0.95 -8.11
N ASP A 168 -4.33 0.95 -7.87
CA ASP A 168 -5.30 0.11 -8.57
C ASP A 168 -4.91 -1.38 -8.56
N TYR A 169 -4.39 -1.80 -7.40
CA TYR A 169 -4.13 -3.22 -7.17
C TYR A 169 -5.41 -4.04 -7.15
N ILE A 170 -6.49 -3.43 -6.65
CA ILE A 170 -7.87 -3.93 -6.75
C ILE A 170 -8.76 -2.83 -7.35
N TYR A 171 -9.89 -3.24 -7.87
CA TYR A 171 -10.98 -2.34 -8.26
C TYR A 171 -12.15 -2.55 -7.31
N ALA A 172 -12.51 -1.50 -6.56
CA ALA A 172 -13.73 -1.52 -5.72
C ALA A 172 -14.95 -1.79 -6.58
N GLU A 173 -14.98 -1.21 -7.77
CA GLU A 173 -16.01 -1.38 -8.80
C GLU A 173 -15.70 -2.57 -9.72
N SER A 174 -16.75 -3.25 -10.17
CA SER A 174 -16.69 -4.22 -11.26
C SER A 174 -17.42 -3.66 -12.45
N TYR A 175 -16.67 -3.26 -13.47
CA TYR A 175 -17.23 -2.66 -14.69
C TYR A 175 -17.66 -3.69 -15.73
N HIS A 176 -17.15 -4.91 -15.64
CA HIS A 176 -17.33 -5.92 -16.69
C HIS A 176 -18.03 -7.14 -16.14
N ALA A 177 -19.15 -7.49 -16.77
CA ALA A 177 -19.80 -8.78 -16.55
C ALA A 177 -19.17 -9.86 -17.42
N LYS A 178 -18.84 -11.02 -16.84
CA LYS A 178 -18.30 -12.17 -17.57
C LYS A 178 -19.20 -12.57 -18.74
N GLY A 179 -18.60 -12.79 -19.89
CA GLY A 179 -19.32 -13.21 -21.12
C GLY A 179 -19.99 -12.07 -21.86
N LYS A 180 -19.85 -10.82 -21.38
CA LYS A 180 -20.27 -9.59 -22.08
C LYS A 180 -19.06 -8.75 -22.46
N THR A 181 -18.61 -7.93 -21.53
CA THR A 181 -17.43 -7.06 -21.68
C THR A 181 -16.25 -7.55 -20.86
N GLY A 182 -16.45 -8.51 -19.94
CA GLY A 182 -15.46 -9.06 -19.05
C GLY A 182 -15.06 -10.49 -19.38
N VAL A 183 -13.85 -10.87 -19.01
CA VAL A 183 -13.27 -12.19 -19.18
C VAL A 183 -13.43 -13.04 -17.92
N ARG A 184 -13.33 -12.40 -16.76
CA ARG A 184 -13.46 -13.03 -15.43
C ARG A 184 -14.63 -12.42 -14.67
N ASP A 185 -15.16 -13.14 -13.70
CA ASP A 185 -16.34 -12.75 -12.94
C ASP A 185 -15.94 -12.21 -11.57
N ASP A 186 -16.43 -11.01 -11.26
CA ASP A 186 -16.30 -10.42 -9.95
C ASP A 186 -17.70 -10.11 -9.39
N LYS A 187 -18.15 -10.90 -8.44
CA LYS A 187 -19.48 -10.81 -7.80
C LYS A 187 -19.45 -10.15 -6.43
N ILE A 188 -18.31 -9.56 -6.07
CA ILE A 188 -18.13 -9.00 -4.73
C ILE A 188 -18.77 -7.62 -4.63
N GLY A 189 -19.43 -7.38 -3.51
CA GLY A 189 -20.07 -6.12 -3.19
C GLY A 189 -21.54 -6.05 -3.60
N LYS A 190 -22.08 -4.82 -3.63
CA LYS A 190 -23.47 -4.53 -3.94
C LYS A 190 -23.68 -4.24 -5.42
N THR A 191 -24.86 -4.52 -5.93
CA THR A 191 -25.29 -4.00 -7.22
C THR A 191 -25.44 -2.48 -7.12
N ASN A 192 -24.85 -1.75 -8.04
CA ASN A 192 -25.02 -0.31 -8.13
C ASN A 192 -26.16 -0.01 -9.12
N SER A 193 -27.32 0.45 -8.60
CA SER A 193 -28.48 0.80 -9.41
C SER A 193 -28.38 2.18 -10.04
N ASP A 194 -27.54 3.05 -9.49
CA ASP A 194 -27.45 4.46 -9.85
C ASP A 194 -26.40 4.70 -10.97
N ASN A 195 -25.51 3.72 -11.18
CA ASN A 195 -24.55 3.74 -12.27
C ASN A 195 -24.59 2.40 -13.06
N PRO A 196 -25.28 2.36 -14.19
CA PRO A 196 -25.44 1.13 -14.99
C PRO A 196 -24.12 0.61 -15.58
N GLY A 197 -23.06 1.42 -15.59
CA GLY A 197 -21.72 0.99 -15.97
C GLY A 197 -21.02 0.16 -14.90
N ILE A 198 -21.50 0.19 -13.65
CA ILE A 198 -20.91 -0.56 -12.53
C ILE A 198 -21.81 -1.74 -12.18
N VAL A 199 -21.34 -2.96 -12.43
CA VAL A 199 -22.10 -4.18 -12.15
C VAL A 199 -22.18 -4.46 -10.66
N ARG A 200 -21.06 -4.26 -9.93
CA ARG A 200 -20.92 -4.45 -8.49
C ARG A 200 -19.92 -3.45 -7.93
N GLU A 201 -20.08 -3.08 -6.67
CA GLU A 201 -19.10 -2.27 -5.96
C GLU A 201 -18.91 -2.70 -4.50
N ALA A 202 -17.66 -2.69 -4.04
CA ALA A 202 -17.31 -2.89 -2.65
C ALA A 202 -17.66 -1.63 -1.84
N VAL A 203 -18.34 -1.81 -0.71
CA VAL A 203 -18.73 -0.71 0.19
C VAL A 203 -18.40 -0.99 1.65
N SER A 204 -18.27 -2.27 2.03
CA SER A 204 -17.94 -2.69 3.39
C SER A 204 -16.51 -3.20 3.50
N LEU A 205 -15.97 -3.23 4.72
CA LEU A 205 -14.66 -3.82 4.97
C LEU A 205 -14.58 -5.29 4.52
N ALA A 206 -15.67 -6.04 4.67
CA ALA A 206 -15.75 -7.43 4.20
C ALA A 206 -15.64 -7.52 2.68
N ASP A 207 -16.29 -6.60 1.95
CA ASP A 207 -16.20 -6.55 0.49
C ASP A 207 -14.77 -6.25 0.02
N TYR A 208 -14.12 -5.24 0.60
CA TYR A 208 -12.73 -4.91 0.24
C TYR A 208 -11.76 -6.05 0.53
N ARG A 209 -11.88 -6.69 1.69
CA ARG A 209 -11.08 -7.89 2.01
C ARG A 209 -11.31 -9.02 1.01
N ALA A 210 -12.56 -9.22 0.60
CA ALA A 210 -12.90 -10.22 -0.41
C ALA A 210 -12.34 -9.86 -1.79
N LYS A 211 -12.30 -8.57 -2.16
CA LYS A 211 -11.62 -8.11 -3.40
C LYS A 211 -10.13 -8.48 -3.38
N TYR A 212 -9.39 -8.19 -2.29
CA TYR A 212 -7.99 -8.61 -2.19
C TYR A 212 -7.82 -10.12 -2.29
N ALA A 213 -8.71 -10.90 -1.68
CA ALA A 213 -8.68 -12.36 -1.78
C ALA A 213 -8.97 -12.84 -3.21
N LEU A 214 -9.93 -12.21 -3.91
CA LEU A 214 -10.26 -12.51 -5.30
C LEU A 214 -9.06 -12.27 -6.22
N TYR A 215 -8.44 -11.09 -6.15
CA TYR A 215 -7.29 -10.74 -6.99
C TYR A 215 -6.12 -11.70 -6.73
N ARG A 216 -5.87 -12.04 -5.48
CA ARG A 216 -4.84 -13.02 -5.07
C ARG A 216 -5.23 -14.47 -5.30
N SER A 217 -6.45 -14.76 -5.76
CA SER A 217 -6.79 -16.10 -6.26
C SER A 217 -6.04 -16.41 -7.56
N ASP A 218 -5.60 -15.42 -8.31
CA ASP A 218 -4.79 -15.60 -9.51
C ASP A 218 -3.36 -16.07 -9.15
N LYS A 219 -2.99 -17.22 -9.73
CA LYS A 219 -1.68 -17.84 -9.45
C LYS A 219 -0.51 -17.00 -9.93
N LEU A 220 -0.64 -16.31 -11.09
CA LEU A 220 0.45 -15.55 -11.69
C LEU A 220 0.79 -14.33 -10.82
N LEU A 221 -0.22 -13.71 -10.21
CA LEU A 221 -0.01 -12.63 -9.24
C LEU A 221 0.66 -13.15 -7.96
N ARG A 222 0.20 -14.30 -7.42
CA ARG A 222 0.85 -14.89 -6.24
C ARG A 222 2.30 -15.30 -6.48
N ASP A 223 2.61 -15.83 -7.66
CA ASP A 223 3.97 -16.22 -8.04
C ASP A 223 4.90 -15.00 -8.10
N LEU A 224 4.42 -13.87 -8.61
CA LEU A 224 5.17 -12.60 -8.60
C LEU A 224 5.47 -12.16 -7.17
N HIS A 225 4.46 -12.16 -6.29
CA HIS A 225 4.60 -11.76 -4.90
C HIS A 225 5.52 -12.67 -4.08
N ALA A 226 5.46 -13.98 -4.34
CA ALA A 226 6.35 -14.93 -3.69
C ALA A 226 7.82 -14.74 -4.12
N LYS A 227 8.05 -14.09 -5.27
CA LYS A 227 9.38 -13.95 -5.88
C LYS A 227 10.07 -12.64 -5.55
N PHE A 228 9.34 -11.51 -5.47
CA PHE A 228 9.93 -10.19 -5.33
C PHE A 228 9.29 -9.37 -4.22
N PRO A 229 10.09 -8.56 -3.49
CA PRO A 229 9.53 -7.52 -2.64
C PRO A 229 8.69 -6.54 -3.46
N MET A 230 7.57 -6.10 -2.91
CA MET A 230 6.71 -5.10 -3.51
C MET A 230 6.72 -3.79 -2.72
N VAL A 231 6.91 -2.67 -3.40
CA VAL A 231 6.71 -1.33 -2.85
C VAL A 231 5.38 -0.83 -3.41
N ALA A 232 4.37 -0.67 -2.55
CA ALA A 232 3.02 -0.35 -2.99
C ALA A 232 2.55 1.01 -2.50
N THR A 233 1.74 1.68 -3.30
CA THR A 233 0.85 2.76 -2.92
C THR A 233 -0.56 2.40 -3.37
N TRP A 234 -1.57 3.16 -2.94
CA TRP A 234 -2.92 3.08 -3.50
C TRP A 234 -3.13 4.15 -4.57
N ASP A 235 -4.19 3.97 -5.37
CA ASP A 235 -4.82 5.04 -6.13
C ASP A 235 -6.31 5.11 -5.73
N ASP A 236 -7.22 5.36 -6.63
CA ASP A 236 -8.62 5.57 -6.31
C ASP A 236 -9.40 4.27 -6.13
N HIS A 237 -9.17 3.28 -6.96
CA HIS A 237 -9.95 2.04 -6.97
C HIS A 237 -9.76 1.15 -5.71
N GLU A 238 -8.78 1.44 -4.88
CA GLU A 238 -8.72 0.86 -3.54
C GLU A 238 -9.84 1.36 -2.62
N VAL A 239 -10.55 2.43 -3.00
CA VAL A 239 -11.69 3.00 -2.25
C VAL A 239 -12.89 3.23 -3.16
N GLN A 240 -12.79 4.11 -4.15
CA GLN A 240 -13.81 4.43 -5.14
C GLN A 240 -13.18 5.19 -6.31
N ASP A 241 -13.61 4.86 -7.52
CA ASP A 241 -13.25 5.54 -8.77
C ASP A 241 -13.25 7.07 -8.62
N ASN A 242 -12.12 7.68 -8.91
CA ASN A 242 -11.87 9.14 -8.93
C ASN A 242 -12.20 9.90 -7.64
N TYR A 243 -12.18 9.27 -6.46
CA TYR A 243 -12.38 10.02 -5.22
C TYR A 243 -11.23 10.98 -4.93
N ALA A 244 -11.54 12.11 -4.35
CA ALA A 244 -10.57 13.13 -3.98
C ALA A 244 -10.68 13.45 -2.48
N GLY A 245 -9.68 13.06 -1.67
CA GLY A 245 -9.65 13.39 -0.26
C GLY A 245 -10.93 13.07 0.50
N HIS A 246 -11.83 14.04 0.59
CA HIS A 246 -13.14 13.93 1.24
C HIS A 246 -14.32 13.99 0.26
N ALA A 247 -14.07 14.20 -1.04
CA ALA A 247 -15.09 14.26 -2.07
C ALA A 247 -15.25 12.92 -2.80
N PRO A 248 -16.48 12.55 -3.19
CA PRO A 248 -16.72 11.42 -4.07
C PRO A 248 -16.27 11.76 -5.49
N ARG A 249 -16.31 10.77 -6.38
CA ARG A 249 -16.28 11.02 -7.82
C ARG A 249 -17.26 12.11 -8.20
N GLY A 250 -16.87 13.05 -9.06
CA GLY A 250 -17.70 14.16 -9.51
C GLY A 250 -19.05 13.70 -10.05
N GLY A 251 -20.11 14.39 -9.60
CA GLY A 251 -21.49 14.09 -10.00
C GLY A 251 -22.19 12.95 -9.24
N LEU A 252 -21.50 12.24 -8.34
CA LEU A 252 -22.13 11.24 -7.50
C LEU A 252 -22.61 11.82 -6.16
N ASP A 253 -23.71 11.25 -5.65
CA ASP A 253 -24.20 11.58 -4.31
C ASP A 253 -23.26 11.01 -3.23
N ALA A 254 -22.55 11.90 -2.54
CA ALA A 254 -21.62 11.53 -1.50
C ALA A 254 -22.25 10.68 -0.40
N SER A 255 -23.52 10.91 -0.07
CA SER A 255 -24.22 10.17 0.98
C SER A 255 -24.48 8.71 0.63
N LYS A 256 -24.54 8.38 -0.65
CA LYS A 256 -24.83 7.02 -1.15
C LYS A 256 -23.59 6.26 -1.56
N HIS A 257 -22.64 6.93 -2.19
CA HIS A 257 -21.53 6.28 -2.90
C HIS A 257 -20.19 6.45 -2.20
N TYR A 258 -19.97 7.56 -1.49
CA TYR A 258 -18.70 7.84 -0.84
C TYR A 258 -18.90 8.32 0.59
N THR A 259 -18.97 7.38 1.52
CA THR A 259 -19.10 7.69 2.94
C THR A 259 -17.75 7.59 3.64
N ALA A 260 -17.59 8.29 4.76
CA ALA A 260 -16.42 8.15 5.62
C ALA A 260 -16.18 6.68 6.06
N ALA A 261 -17.25 5.92 6.24
CA ALA A 261 -17.18 4.50 6.58
C ALA A 261 -16.61 3.66 5.41
N ARG A 262 -17.03 3.92 4.16
CA ARG A 262 -16.50 3.27 2.96
C ARG A 262 -15.01 3.57 2.79
N LYS A 263 -14.61 4.85 2.89
CA LYS A 263 -13.20 5.27 2.85
C LYS A 263 -12.36 4.56 3.92
N ALA A 264 -12.84 4.56 5.16
CA ALA A 264 -12.15 3.88 6.25
C ALA A 264 -12.03 2.37 6.02
N ALA A 265 -13.03 1.74 5.41
CA ALA A 265 -13.03 0.32 5.06
C ALA A 265 -11.99 0.01 3.97
N GLY A 266 -11.94 0.79 2.88
CA GLY A 266 -10.94 0.64 1.82
C GLY A 266 -9.51 0.81 2.36
N TYR A 267 -9.26 1.89 3.11
CA TYR A 267 -7.95 2.14 3.72
C TYR A 267 -7.52 1.02 4.66
N LYS A 268 -8.44 0.55 5.52
CA LYS A 268 -8.14 -0.55 6.45
C LYS A 268 -7.80 -1.83 5.70
N ALA A 269 -8.56 -2.18 4.69
CA ALA A 269 -8.32 -3.37 3.88
C ALA A 269 -6.96 -3.30 3.15
N PHE A 270 -6.62 -2.15 2.56
CA PHE A 270 -5.32 -1.93 1.93
C PHE A 270 -4.17 -2.10 2.95
N LEU A 271 -4.28 -1.45 4.10
CA LEU A 271 -3.27 -1.53 5.15
C LEU A 271 -3.11 -2.94 5.72
N GLU A 272 -4.17 -3.74 5.75
CA GLU A 272 -4.11 -5.16 6.11
C GLU A 272 -3.47 -6.02 5.01
N ALA A 273 -3.72 -5.67 3.75
CA ALA A 273 -3.34 -6.46 2.59
C ALA A 273 -1.92 -6.15 2.07
N MET A 274 -1.34 -4.98 2.31
CA MET A 274 -0.04 -4.61 1.72
C MET A 274 1.13 -4.85 2.66
N PRO A 275 2.30 -5.26 2.11
CA PRO A 275 3.47 -5.69 2.88
C PRO A 275 4.36 -4.53 3.33
N PHE A 276 3.80 -3.52 4.00
CA PHE A 276 4.57 -2.48 4.67
C PHE A 276 4.07 -2.24 6.10
N LEU A 277 4.91 -1.72 6.94
CA LEU A 277 4.52 -1.30 8.29
C LEU A 277 4.14 0.18 8.26
N GLN A 278 2.89 0.43 8.63
CA GLN A 278 2.39 1.79 8.77
C GLN A 278 3.11 2.50 9.93
N THR A 279 3.63 3.68 9.65
CA THR A 279 4.19 4.58 10.66
C THR A 279 3.23 5.75 10.87
N GLY A 280 2.43 5.70 11.94
CA GLY A 280 1.44 6.75 12.24
C GLY A 280 0.06 6.52 11.60
N ARG A 281 -0.76 7.59 11.57
CA ARG A 281 -2.15 7.53 11.07
C ARG A 281 -2.17 7.48 9.55
N SER A 282 -2.45 6.34 8.96
CA SER A 282 -2.70 6.13 7.52
C SER A 282 -1.68 6.73 6.53
N ARG A 283 -0.54 7.24 6.99
CA ARG A 283 0.48 7.80 6.12
C ARG A 283 1.18 6.70 5.34
N ILE A 284 1.07 6.74 4.01
CA ILE A 284 1.71 5.77 3.11
C ILE A 284 2.83 6.37 2.25
N TYR A 285 2.86 7.71 2.07
CA TYR A 285 3.96 8.33 1.33
C TYR A 285 5.29 8.18 2.09
N ARG A 286 6.30 7.73 1.40
CA ARG A 286 7.60 7.34 1.96
C ARG A 286 8.69 7.29 0.90
N ALA A 287 9.94 7.17 1.30
CA ALA A 287 11.07 7.00 0.40
C ALA A 287 11.90 5.78 0.78
N LEU A 288 12.37 5.06 -0.23
CA LEU A 288 13.27 3.91 -0.09
C LEU A 288 14.55 4.15 -0.89
N ARG A 289 15.68 3.87 -0.26
CA ARG A 289 17.00 4.05 -0.86
C ARG A 289 17.58 2.71 -1.31
N PHE A 290 18.08 2.65 -2.54
CA PHE A 290 18.75 1.50 -3.13
C PHE A 290 20.14 1.92 -3.64
N GLY A 291 21.16 1.68 -2.83
CA GLY A 291 22.54 2.06 -3.12
C GLY A 291 22.71 3.57 -3.35
N LYS A 292 23.74 3.93 -4.12
CA LYS A 292 23.94 5.30 -4.64
C LYS A 292 23.03 5.63 -5.83
N ASN A 293 22.40 4.62 -6.41
CA ASN A 293 21.75 4.76 -7.71
C ASN A 293 20.31 5.26 -7.60
N VAL A 294 19.45 4.70 -6.74
CA VAL A 294 18.02 4.99 -6.74
C VAL A 294 17.52 5.48 -5.39
N ASP A 295 16.79 6.58 -5.40
CA ASP A 295 15.93 7.06 -4.31
C ASP A 295 14.49 7.05 -4.80
N LEU A 296 13.72 6.05 -4.38
CA LEU A 296 12.33 5.87 -4.76
C LEU A 296 11.43 6.63 -3.78
N VAL A 297 10.75 7.66 -4.27
CA VAL A 297 9.84 8.53 -3.52
C VAL A 297 8.41 8.17 -3.88
N MET A 298 7.74 7.40 -3.02
CA MET A 298 6.35 6.99 -3.20
C MET A 298 5.42 8.09 -2.71
N LEU A 299 4.51 8.52 -3.56
CA LEU A 299 3.49 9.53 -3.25
C LEU A 299 2.16 8.90 -2.86
N ASP A 300 1.32 9.70 -2.21
CA ASP A 300 -0.07 9.44 -1.91
C ASP A 300 -0.91 10.55 -2.54
N GLN A 301 -1.53 10.27 -3.65
CA GLN A 301 -2.24 11.27 -4.45
C GLN A 301 -3.74 11.31 -4.16
N ARG A 302 -4.22 10.59 -3.14
CA ARG A 302 -5.67 10.49 -2.87
C ARG A 302 -6.10 11.04 -1.52
N GLN A 303 -5.31 10.85 -0.45
CA GLN A 303 -5.77 11.20 0.89
C GLN A 303 -5.94 12.69 1.14
N TYR A 304 -5.11 13.51 0.52
CA TYR A 304 -4.87 14.89 0.93
C TYR A 304 -5.31 15.91 -0.13
N ARG A 305 -5.77 15.45 -1.27
CA ARG A 305 -6.09 16.32 -2.39
C ARG A 305 -7.47 16.95 -2.26
N ASP A 306 -7.59 18.14 -2.82
CA ASP A 306 -8.87 18.79 -3.08
C ASP A 306 -9.63 18.07 -4.18
N ASP A 307 -10.93 18.38 -4.31
CA ASP A 307 -11.73 17.88 -5.42
C ASP A 307 -11.21 18.42 -6.77
N GLN A 308 -11.23 17.56 -7.79
CA GLN A 308 -10.80 17.95 -9.13
C GLN A 308 -11.72 19.02 -9.76
N PRO A 309 -11.17 19.90 -10.62
CA PRO A 309 -12.00 20.87 -11.34
C PRO A 309 -12.83 20.19 -12.44
N CYS A 310 -13.91 20.80 -12.85
CA CYS A 310 -14.69 20.44 -14.03
C CYS A 310 -15.38 19.07 -14.01
N GLY A 311 -15.33 18.35 -12.89
CA GLY A 311 -15.85 16.98 -12.79
C GLY A 311 -14.95 15.94 -13.47
N ASP A 312 -15.48 14.72 -13.69
CA ASP A 312 -14.74 13.56 -14.18
C ASP A 312 -14.95 13.25 -15.67
N ALA A 313 -15.49 14.17 -16.43
CA ALA A 313 -15.73 13.97 -17.85
C ALA A 313 -14.53 14.43 -18.70
N THR A 314 -14.47 13.95 -19.94
CA THR A 314 -13.62 14.54 -20.97
C THR A 314 -14.23 15.86 -21.41
N VAL A 315 -13.63 16.97 -20.97
CA VAL A 315 -14.18 18.32 -21.13
C VAL A 315 -13.07 19.33 -21.41
N PRO A 316 -13.40 20.48 -22.01
CA PRO A 316 -12.50 21.61 -22.02
C PRO A 316 -12.34 22.17 -20.59
N PRO A 317 -11.29 22.97 -20.33
CA PRO A 317 -11.16 23.66 -19.06
C PRO A 317 -12.40 24.48 -18.72
N CYS A 318 -12.90 24.31 -17.49
CA CYS A 318 -14.05 25.08 -16.97
C CYS A 318 -13.57 26.35 -16.25
N PRO A 319 -14.45 27.31 -15.92
CA PRO A 319 -14.11 28.46 -15.10
C PRO A 319 -13.48 28.03 -13.76
N GLY A 320 -12.33 28.63 -13.43
CA GLY A 320 -11.57 28.30 -12.21
C GLY A 320 -10.75 27.01 -12.32
N PHE A 321 -10.55 26.47 -13.52
CA PHE A 321 -9.68 25.32 -13.77
C PHE A 321 -8.26 25.50 -13.22
N ASP A 322 -7.70 26.70 -13.39
CA ASP A 322 -6.36 27.08 -12.97
C ASP A 322 -6.26 27.60 -11.53
N ALA A 323 -7.38 27.57 -10.79
CA ALA A 323 -7.35 27.97 -9.39
C ALA A 323 -6.46 27.03 -8.58
N PRO A 324 -5.67 27.56 -7.62
CA PRO A 324 -4.81 26.75 -6.78
C PRO A 324 -5.58 25.66 -6.04
N ARG A 325 -5.10 24.43 -6.09
CA ARG A 325 -5.66 23.24 -5.42
C ARG A 325 -4.54 22.36 -4.92
N ASP A 326 -4.75 21.75 -3.77
CA ASP A 326 -3.86 20.73 -3.22
C ASP A 326 -4.07 19.40 -3.96
N TYR A 327 -2.99 18.77 -4.40
CA TYR A 327 -2.97 17.41 -4.91
C TYR A 327 -2.30 16.44 -3.94
N LEU A 328 -1.21 16.85 -3.35
CA LEU A 328 -0.48 16.11 -2.32
C LEU A 328 -0.79 16.63 -0.92
N GLY A 329 -1.33 17.84 -0.82
CA GLY A 329 -1.43 18.59 0.42
C GLY A 329 -0.08 19.11 0.88
N ARG A 330 -0.06 20.29 1.53
CA ARG A 330 1.15 21.03 1.87
C ARG A 330 2.22 20.20 2.57
N SER A 331 1.84 19.39 3.55
CA SER A 331 2.80 18.60 4.34
C SER A 331 3.55 17.55 3.50
N GLN A 332 2.86 16.87 2.59
CA GLN A 332 3.48 15.88 1.71
C GLN A 332 4.31 16.55 0.62
N LEU A 333 3.80 17.62 0.01
CA LEU A 333 4.53 18.38 -1.00
C LEU A 333 5.86 18.89 -0.47
N ASP A 334 5.86 19.53 0.70
CA ASP A 334 7.08 20.01 1.34
C ASP A 334 8.05 18.87 1.68
N TRP A 335 7.54 17.74 2.14
CA TRP A 335 8.35 16.55 2.38
C TRP A 335 8.97 16.01 1.08
N ALA A 336 8.19 15.89 0.01
CA ALA A 336 8.67 15.41 -1.28
C ALA A 336 9.76 16.36 -1.85
N LYS A 337 9.52 17.65 -1.83
CA LYS A 337 10.49 18.67 -2.28
C LYS A 337 11.80 18.57 -1.49
N ARG A 338 11.74 18.51 -0.15
CA ARG A 338 12.95 18.34 0.70
C ARG A 338 13.67 17.04 0.38
N ARG A 339 12.93 15.92 0.24
CA ARG A 339 13.53 14.62 -0.05
C ARG A 339 14.25 14.63 -1.39
N LEU A 340 13.60 15.12 -2.42
CA LEU A 340 14.16 15.22 -3.75
C LEU A 340 15.38 16.17 -3.79
N ALA A 341 15.35 17.28 -3.08
CA ALA A 341 16.46 18.25 -3.00
C ALA A 341 17.68 17.71 -2.25
N SER A 342 17.47 16.99 -1.15
CA SER A 342 18.54 16.49 -0.30
C SER A 342 19.12 15.14 -0.76
N SER A 343 18.47 14.46 -1.71
CA SER A 343 18.90 13.14 -2.16
C SER A 343 20.18 13.23 -2.99
N GLY A 344 21.22 12.51 -2.53
CA GLY A 344 22.43 12.27 -3.29
C GLY A 344 22.37 11.08 -4.25
N ALA A 345 21.18 10.50 -4.52
CA ALA A 345 21.03 9.42 -5.50
C ALA A 345 21.26 9.92 -6.92
N ALA A 346 21.82 9.05 -7.76
CA ALA A 346 21.93 9.32 -9.18
C ALA A 346 20.53 9.52 -9.80
N TRP A 347 19.59 8.66 -9.45
CA TRP A 347 18.21 8.70 -9.90
C TRP A 347 17.26 8.97 -8.74
N LYS A 348 16.42 9.97 -8.87
CA LYS A 348 15.32 10.27 -7.98
C LYS A 348 14.04 9.86 -8.69
N VAL A 349 13.52 8.70 -8.33
CA VAL A 349 12.35 8.11 -8.98
C VAL A 349 11.11 8.44 -8.16
N ILE A 350 10.11 9.03 -8.78
CA ILE A 350 8.82 9.33 -8.13
C ILE A 350 7.85 8.21 -8.46
N GLY A 351 7.40 7.49 -7.44
CA GLY A 351 6.27 6.55 -7.55
C GLY A 351 4.98 7.36 -7.57
N ASN A 352 4.47 7.55 -8.78
CA ASN A 352 3.40 8.47 -9.13
C ASN A 352 2.24 7.70 -9.78
N GLN A 353 1.03 7.83 -9.25
CA GLN A 353 -0.14 7.05 -9.68
C GLN A 353 -0.72 7.57 -11.00
N ALA A 354 -0.85 8.88 -11.12
CA ALA A 354 -1.51 9.54 -12.23
C ALA A 354 -0.52 10.30 -13.12
N MET A 355 -0.90 10.49 -14.36
CA MET A 355 -0.08 11.13 -15.38
C MET A 355 0.27 12.59 -15.02
N MET A 356 1.56 12.93 -15.08
CA MET A 356 2.06 14.28 -14.78
C MET A 356 1.95 15.26 -15.93
N MET A 357 2.05 14.75 -17.15
CA MET A 357 1.94 15.58 -18.34
C MET A 357 0.49 16.01 -18.61
N ASN A 358 0.32 17.08 -19.37
CA ASN A 358 -0.99 17.42 -19.90
C ASN A 358 -1.31 16.48 -21.08
N ALA A 359 -2.49 15.85 -21.01
CA ALA A 359 -3.03 15.02 -22.11
C ALA A 359 -4.15 15.77 -22.81
N GLU A 360 -3.77 16.76 -23.63
CA GLU A 360 -4.71 17.49 -24.46
C GLU A 360 -5.14 16.61 -25.64
N LEU A 361 -6.45 16.53 -25.82
CA LEU A 361 -7.08 15.82 -26.93
C LEU A 361 -7.44 16.81 -28.05
N PRO A 362 -7.68 16.34 -29.28
CA PRO A 362 -8.14 17.19 -30.38
C PRO A 362 -9.38 18.02 -29.99
N GLY A 363 -9.34 19.31 -30.31
CA GLY A 363 -10.42 20.26 -30.01
C GLY A 363 -10.30 20.96 -28.66
N GLY A 364 -9.13 20.88 -28.00
CA GLY A 364 -8.87 21.57 -26.73
C GLY A 364 -9.48 20.90 -25.50
N ASN A 365 -9.91 19.65 -25.64
CA ASN A 365 -10.44 18.87 -24.53
C ASN A 365 -9.30 18.17 -23.77
N TYR A 366 -9.55 17.81 -22.52
CA TYR A 366 -8.65 17.02 -21.68
C TYR A 366 -9.31 15.69 -21.32
N TYR A 367 -8.51 14.66 -21.07
CA TYR A 367 -8.97 13.32 -20.68
C TYR A 367 -9.49 13.25 -19.22
N GLY A 368 -9.88 14.38 -18.66
CA GLY A 368 -10.32 14.53 -17.30
C GLY A 368 -9.27 15.23 -16.44
N PHE A 369 -9.68 15.69 -15.28
CA PHE A 369 -8.83 16.48 -14.38
C PHE A 369 -8.51 15.75 -13.08
N ASP A 370 -8.71 14.45 -13.05
CA ASP A 370 -8.34 13.58 -11.94
C ASP A 370 -6.81 13.43 -11.78
N SER A 371 -6.05 13.67 -12.85
CA SER A 371 -4.59 13.66 -12.87
C SER A 371 -3.98 15.02 -12.51
N TRP A 372 -2.65 15.12 -12.53
CA TRP A 372 -1.91 16.35 -12.28
C TRP A 372 -2.31 17.54 -13.17
N GLN A 373 -2.93 17.30 -14.30
CA GLN A 373 -3.41 18.39 -15.16
C GLN A 373 -4.56 19.21 -14.55
N GLY A 374 -5.28 18.65 -13.58
CA GLY A 374 -6.28 19.37 -12.79
C GLY A 374 -5.68 20.16 -11.60
N TYR A 375 -4.38 20.01 -11.34
CA TYR A 375 -3.68 20.57 -10.17
C TYR A 375 -2.37 21.27 -10.59
N VAL A 376 -2.49 22.14 -11.59
CA VAL A 376 -1.36 22.76 -12.30
C VAL A 376 -0.40 23.45 -11.35
N THR A 377 -0.92 24.26 -10.41
CA THR A 377 -0.10 25.04 -9.48
C THR A 377 0.81 24.15 -8.62
N GLU A 378 0.27 23.08 -8.05
CA GLU A 378 1.07 22.19 -7.18
C GLU A 378 2.02 21.32 -7.99
N ARG A 379 1.62 20.92 -9.21
CA ARG A 379 2.51 20.23 -10.15
C ARG A 379 3.73 21.09 -10.48
N GLU A 380 3.51 22.34 -10.84
CA GLU A 380 4.60 23.27 -11.15
C GLU A 380 5.48 23.52 -9.92
N GLU A 381 4.89 23.66 -8.74
CA GLU A 381 5.65 23.79 -7.50
C GLU A 381 6.51 22.58 -7.18
N LEU A 382 6.04 21.34 -7.48
CA LEU A 382 6.82 20.13 -7.30
C LEU A 382 7.97 20.04 -8.30
N LEU A 383 7.74 20.47 -9.54
CA LEU A 383 8.71 20.38 -10.64
C LEU A 383 9.70 21.57 -10.61
N ASP A 384 9.26 22.75 -10.21
CA ASP A 384 10.11 23.94 -10.10
C ASP A 384 10.93 23.89 -8.80
N ARG A 385 12.17 23.52 -8.96
CA ARG A 385 13.11 23.44 -7.83
C ARG A 385 14.05 24.61 -7.72
N GLY A 386 13.86 25.65 -8.55
CA GLY A 386 14.78 26.79 -8.59
C GLY A 386 16.23 26.42 -8.98
N ASP A 387 16.47 25.20 -9.45
CA ASP A 387 17.78 24.75 -9.90
C ASP A 387 17.71 24.15 -11.30
N HIS A 388 17.81 24.98 -12.30
CA HIS A 388 17.83 24.61 -13.72
C HIS A 388 19.07 23.80 -14.16
N ARG A 389 19.92 23.31 -13.25
CA ARG A 389 21.23 22.75 -13.61
C ARG A 389 21.32 21.23 -13.61
N ARG A 390 20.26 20.50 -13.23
CA ARG A 390 20.29 19.01 -13.30
C ARG A 390 18.96 18.50 -13.81
N GLY A 391 18.95 18.12 -15.09
CA GLY A 391 17.77 17.67 -15.80
C GLY A 391 16.97 16.61 -15.06
N LEU A 392 15.68 16.87 -14.92
CA LEU A 392 14.68 15.86 -14.68
C LEU A 392 14.38 15.19 -16.02
N LEU A 393 14.81 13.97 -16.20
CA LEU A 393 14.23 13.08 -17.19
C LEU A 393 13.06 12.36 -16.51
N GLY A 394 11.84 12.69 -16.92
CA GLY A 394 10.59 12.05 -16.51
C GLY A 394 10.40 10.69 -17.15
#